data_84fb0dc7c3ac6b9e0b36e5c8b8d1e5fc
#
_entry.id   84fb0dc7c3ac6b9e0b36e5c8b8d1e5fc
#
_cell.length_a   1.000
_cell.length_b   1.000
_cell.length_c   1.000
_cell.angle_alpha   90.00
_cell.angle_beta   90.00
_cell.angle_gamma   90.00
#
_symmetry.space_group_name_H-M   'P 1'
#
loop_
_entity.id
_entity.type
_entity.pdbx_description
1 polymer ?
#
loop_
_entity_poly.entity_id
_entity_poly.type
_entity_poly.pdbx_seq_one_letter_code
_entity_poly.pdbx_strand_id
1 'polypeptide(L)'
;MEAEVTSVLLAAGLSPEDYRPHYRCPLCQDKGYTLSADGRRVRCVCQAVQHADRKNAGVPLCSFAEFDAMAFPAGPQRETALRHRDLLRRYADRFPETDKQNFLLLGPTGLGKSFLLSCVASALRDKRTPVRFVTAYQLNCDFRAQHFGGPDALSALIRVPFLAVDDLGTEPMLRNITIEYLNTLVEERLRRGRHTGVSTNLTPGQL
;
A
#
# COMPACT_ATOMS: atom_id res chain seq x y z
N MET A 1 18.43 34.19 -13.64
CA MET A 1 19.04 32.96 -13.07
C MET A 1 19.00 31.78 -14.06
N GLU A 2 17.84 31.35 -14.60
CA GLU A 2 17.80 30.26 -15.61
C GLU A 2 18.51 30.62 -16.92
N ALA A 3 18.36 31.83 -17.43
CA ALA A 3 19.02 32.29 -18.66
C ALA A 3 20.56 32.35 -18.54
N GLU A 4 21.08 32.73 -17.40
CA GLU A 4 22.54 32.79 -17.13
C GLU A 4 23.14 31.38 -17.05
N VAL A 5 22.44 30.42 -16.37
CA VAL A 5 22.88 29.03 -16.29
C VAL A 5 22.92 28.40 -17.69
N THR A 6 21.87 28.62 -18.48
CA THR A 6 21.80 28.15 -19.87
C THR A 6 22.95 28.66 -20.72
N SER A 7 23.30 29.95 -20.60
CA SER A 7 24.41 30.58 -21.34
C SER A 7 25.75 29.96 -20.96
N VAL A 8 26.00 29.70 -19.67
CA VAL A 8 27.24 29.06 -19.17
C VAL A 8 27.38 27.64 -19.67
N LEU A 9 26.27 26.84 -19.65
CA LEU A 9 26.28 25.48 -20.14
C LEU A 9 26.58 25.39 -21.64
N LEU A 10 25.93 26.25 -22.44
CA LEU A 10 26.18 26.32 -23.90
C LEU A 10 27.62 26.74 -24.21
N ALA A 11 28.19 27.69 -23.46
CA ALA A 11 29.59 28.11 -23.60
C ALA A 11 30.57 26.98 -23.26
N ALA A 12 30.19 26.05 -22.38
CA ALA A 12 30.96 24.88 -22.02
C ALA A 12 30.73 23.65 -22.98
N GLY A 13 29.94 23.85 -24.05
CA GLY A 13 29.61 22.77 -24.99
C GLY A 13 28.66 21.69 -24.41
N LEU A 14 27.93 21.99 -23.35
CA LEU A 14 27.01 21.12 -22.65
C LEU A 14 25.57 21.43 -23.03
N SER A 15 24.75 20.40 -23.24
CA SER A 15 23.34 20.62 -23.52
C SER A 15 22.60 21.03 -22.22
N PRO A 16 21.83 22.14 -22.24
CA PRO A 16 21.01 22.53 -21.10
C PRO A 16 20.01 21.45 -20.68
N GLU A 17 19.64 20.54 -21.60
CA GLU A 17 18.69 19.45 -21.32
C GLU A 17 19.32 18.36 -20.44
N ASP A 18 20.63 18.13 -20.55
CA ASP A 18 21.39 17.17 -19.75
C ASP A 18 21.49 17.60 -18.28
N TYR A 19 21.28 18.87 -18.01
CA TYR A 19 21.35 19.47 -16.67
C TYR A 19 19.99 19.83 -16.07
N ARG A 20 18.90 19.37 -16.67
CA ARG A 20 17.59 19.52 -16.05
C ARG A 20 17.58 18.72 -14.73
N PRO A 21 17.17 19.36 -13.62
CA PRO A 21 17.14 18.67 -12.35
C PRO A 21 16.15 17.51 -12.40
N HIS A 22 16.63 16.30 -12.15
CA HIS A 22 15.80 15.10 -12.04
C HIS A 22 15.25 14.97 -10.62
N TYR A 23 14.01 15.39 -10.43
CA TYR A 23 13.35 15.27 -9.13
C TYR A 23 12.73 13.88 -8.95
N ARG A 24 12.98 13.27 -7.79
CA ARG A 24 12.28 12.02 -7.38
C ARG A 24 10.78 12.25 -7.23
N CYS A 25 10.39 13.44 -6.78
CA CYS A 25 9.00 13.86 -6.68
C CYS A 25 8.75 15.11 -7.54
N PRO A 26 8.06 14.97 -8.68
CA PRO A 26 7.76 16.12 -9.54
C PRO A 26 6.81 17.13 -8.89
N LEU A 27 5.97 16.70 -7.92
CA LEU A 27 4.99 17.57 -7.25
C LEU A 27 5.64 18.62 -6.35
N CYS A 28 6.64 18.24 -5.58
CA CYS A 28 7.32 19.15 -4.65
C CYS A 28 8.78 19.45 -5.04
N GLN A 29 9.27 18.86 -6.12
CA GLN A 29 10.66 18.99 -6.54
C GLN A 29 11.63 18.68 -5.38
N ASP A 30 11.37 17.57 -4.68
CA ASP A 30 12.12 17.06 -3.52
C ASP A 30 12.14 17.96 -2.28
N LYS A 31 11.41 19.08 -2.28
CA LYS A 31 11.30 19.99 -1.12
C LYS A 31 10.52 19.38 0.05
N GLY A 32 9.73 18.30 -0.18
CA GLY A 32 8.91 17.63 0.82
C GLY A 32 7.60 18.34 1.18
N TYR A 33 7.33 19.52 0.59
CA TYR A 33 6.08 20.26 0.76
C TYR A 33 5.63 20.88 -0.57
N THR A 34 4.34 21.15 -0.67
CA THR A 34 3.71 21.94 -1.74
C THR A 34 3.04 23.16 -1.12
N LEU A 35 2.61 24.11 -1.94
CA LEU A 35 1.81 25.24 -1.49
C LEU A 35 0.34 24.93 -1.76
N SER A 36 -0.54 25.15 -0.76
CA SER A 36 -1.98 25.17 -0.94
C SER A 36 -2.43 26.43 -1.66
N ALA A 37 -3.70 26.51 -2.05
CA ALA A 37 -4.27 27.66 -2.76
C ALA A 37 -4.16 28.98 -1.98
N ASP A 38 -4.09 28.92 -0.65
CA ASP A 38 -3.88 30.05 0.26
C ASP A 38 -2.40 30.33 0.57
N GLY A 39 -1.47 29.70 -0.17
CA GLY A 39 -0.03 29.91 -0.05
C GLY A 39 0.64 29.21 1.15
N ARG A 40 -0.10 28.42 1.94
CA ARG A 40 0.47 27.71 3.08
C ARG A 40 1.26 26.48 2.66
N ARG A 41 2.32 26.17 3.40
CA ARG A 41 3.10 24.93 3.18
C ARG A 41 2.32 23.72 3.67
N VAL A 42 2.05 22.79 2.76
CA VAL A 42 1.41 21.50 3.06
C VAL A 42 2.40 20.38 2.78
N ARG A 43 2.49 19.40 3.65
CA ARG A 43 3.36 18.23 3.42
C ARG A 43 3.02 17.56 2.09
N CYS A 44 4.03 17.32 1.27
CA CYS A 44 3.85 16.59 0.02
C CYS A 44 3.53 15.13 0.30
N VAL A 45 2.65 14.54 -0.51
CA VAL A 45 2.30 13.11 -0.45
C VAL A 45 3.52 12.19 -0.54
N CYS A 46 4.60 12.61 -1.22
CA CYS A 46 5.83 11.84 -1.32
C CYS A 46 6.45 11.51 0.05
N GLN A 47 6.30 12.36 1.06
CA GLN A 47 6.76 12.05 2.42
C GLN A 47 5.96 10.94 3.07
N ALA A 48 4.63 10.90 2.85
CA ALA A 48 3.79 9.82 3.33
C ALA A 48 4.11 8.49 2.64
N VAL A 49 4.36 8.53 1.32
CA VAL A 49 4.80 7.36 0.54
C VAL A 49 6.14 6.85 1.06
N GLN A 50 7.15 7.70 1.19
CA GLN A 50 8.47 7.31 1.71
C GLN A 50 8.40 6.74 3.13
N HIS A 51 7.55 7.29 4.00
CA HIS A 51 7.34 6.74 5.33
C HIS A 51 6.71 5.35 5.30
N ALA A 52 5.70 5.16 4.45
CA ALA A 52 5.06 3.87 4.25
C ALA A 52 6.05 2.84 3.66
N ASP A 53 6.86 3.23 2.67
CA ASP A 53 7.88 2.37 2.06
C ASP A 53 8.94 1.91 3.08
N ARG A 54 9.40 2.81 3.95
CA ARG A 54 10.32 2.42 5.05
C ARG A 54 9.71 1.39 5.99
N LYS A 55 8.40 1.52 6.28
CA LYS A 55 7.66 0.58 7.13
C LYS A 55 7.38 -0.76 6.43
N ASN A 56 7.39 -0.78 5.09
CA ASN A 56 7.26 -1.97 4.27
C ASN A 56 8.63 -2.57 3.88
N ALA A 57 9.74 -2.04 4.39
CA ALA A 57 11.07 -2.53 4.07
C ALA A 57 11.18 -4.03 4.39
N GLY A 58 11.67 -4.80 3.42
CA GLY A 58 11.78 -6.26 3.53
C GLY A 58 10.52 -7.04 3.16
N VAL A 59 9.40 -6.38 2.83
CA VAL A 59 8.22 -7.06 2.30
C VAL A 59 8.34 -7.11 0.77
N PRO A 60 8.51 -8.29 0.14
CA PRO A 60 8.52 -8.40 -1.30
C PRO A 60 7.12 -8.11 -1.84
N LEU A 61 6.98 -7.09 -2.69
CA LEU A 61 5.74 -6.81 -3.41
C LEU A 61 5.83 -7.35 -4.83
N CYS A 62 4.86 -8.17 -5.21
CA CYS A 62 4.75 -8.78 -6.53
C CYS A 62 4.04 -7.85 -7.51
N SER A 63 4.20 -8.10 -8.81
CA SER A 63 3.49 -7.41 -9.88
C SER A 63 2.41 -8.31 -10.49
N PHE A 64 1.32 -7.72 -10.97
CA PHE A 64 0.33 -8.44 -11.78
C PHE A 64 0.93 -9.02 -13.07
N ALA A 65 2.05 -8.49 -13.57
CA ALA A 65 2.77 -9.02 -14.72
C ALA A 65 3.44 -10.38 -14.43
N GLU A 66 3.75 -10.66 -13.16
CA GLU A 66 4.36 -11.91 -12.70
C GLU A 66 3.33 -13.02 -12.44
N PHE A 67 2.02 -12.73 -12.66
CA PHE A 67 0.97 -13.71 -12.45
C PHE A 67 1.07 -14.85 -13.47
N ASP A 68 1.41 -16.03 -12.99
CA ASP A 68 1.45 -17.24 -13.80
C ASP A 68 0.13 -18.00 -13.70
N ALA A 69 -0.67 -17.97 -14.77
CA ALA A 69 -1.90 -18.74 -14.86
C ALA A 69 -1.67 -20.24 -14.93
N MET A 70 -0.48 -20.68 -15.40
CA MET A 70 -0.15 -22.10 -15.53
C MET A 70 0.14 -22.76 -14.18
N ALA A 71 0.40 -21.97 -13.13
CA ALA A 71 0.50 -22.46 -11.77
C ALA A 71 -0.82 -23.08 -11.25
N PHE A 72 -1.94 -22.82 -11.92
CA PHE A 72 -3.25 -23.38 -11.58
C PHE A 72 -3.62 -24.51 -12.55
N PRO A 73 -4.26 -25.61 -12.06
CA PRO A 73 -4.78 -26.67 -12.93
C PRO A 73 -5.71 -26.09 -14.00
N ALA A 74 -5.69 -26.69 -15.20
CA ALA A 74 -6.60 -26.29 -16.28
C ALA A 74 -8.07 -26.47 -15.87
N GLY A 75 -8.94 -25.58 -16.36
CA GLY A 75 -10.37 -25.59 -16.08
C GLY A 75 -10.81 -24.59 -15.02
N PRO A 76 -11.86 -24.85 -14.24
CA PRO A 76 -12.54 -23.88 -13.39
C PRO A 76 -11.64 -23.17 -12.37
N GLN A 77 -10.59 -23.84 -11.88
CA GLN A 77 -9.66 -23.23 -10.92
C GLN A 77 -8.82 -22.13 -11.56
N ARG A 78 -8.26 -22.38 -12.75
CA ARG A 78 -7.50 -21.38 -13.53
C ARG A 78 -8.38 -20.21 -13.93
N GLU A 79 -9.58 -20.47 -14.40
CA GLU A 79 -10.54 -19.43 -14.77
C GLU A 79 -10.91 -18.54 -13.58
N THR A 80 -11.08 -19.15 -12.41
CA THR A 80 -11.34 -18.42 -11.17
C THR A 80 -10.16 -17.55 -10.75
N ALA A 81 -8.93 -18.09 -10.83
CA ALA A 81 -7.71 -17.35 -10.52
C ALA A 81 -7.50 -16.16 -11.45
N LEU A 82 -7.73 -16.35 -12.75
CA LEU A 82 -7.69 -15.27 -13.75
C LEU A 82 -8.73 -14.19 -13.46
N ARG A 83 -9.97 -14.58 -13.12
CA ARG A 83 -11.05 -13.66 -12.77
C ARG A 83 -10.70 -12.84 -11.52
N HIS A 84 -10.13 -13.46 -10.49
CA HIS A 84 -9.69 -12.76 -9.28
C HIS A 84 -8.55 -11.78 -9.57
N ARG A 85 -7.55 -12.19 -10.38
CA ARG A 85 -6.48 -11.31 -10.85
C ARG A 85 -7.05 -10.07 -11.54
N ASP A 86 -7.97 -10.26 -12.48
CA ASP A 86 -8.54 -9.15 -13.27
C ASP A 86 -9.42 -8.23 -12.43
N LEU A 87 -10.15 -8.79 -11.45
CA LEU A 87 -10.94 -8.01 -10.51
C LEU A 87 -10.05 -7.10 -9.66
N LEU A 88 -8.98 -7.66 -9.09
CA LEU A 88 -8.07 -6.92 -8.22
C LEU A 88 -7.21 -5.91 -9.02
N ARG A 89 -6.85 -6.23 -10.26
CA ARG A 89 -6.21 -5.28 -11.16
C ARG A 89 -7.12 -4.09 -11.44
N ARG A 90 -8.39 -4.33 -11.79
CA ARG A 90 -9.38 -3.24 -11.97
C ARG A 90 -9.58 -2.43 -10.70
N TYR A 91 -9.58 -3.07 -9.52
CA TYR A 91 -9.62 -2.37 -8.25
C TYR A 91 -8.44 -1.40 -8.11
N ALA A 92 -7.22 -1.88 -8.33
CA ALA A 92 -6.03 -1.05 -8.25
C ALA A 92 -6.03 0.07 -9.30
N ASP A 93 -6.54 -0.19 -10.52
CA ASP A 93 -6.61 0.79 -11.60
C ASP A 93 -7.57 1.95 -11.29
N ARG A 94 -8.71 1.65 -10.67
CA ARG A 94 -9.76 2.62 -10.32
C ARG A 94 -9.55 3.32 -8.98
N PHE A 95 -8.62 2.85 -8.16
CA PHE A 95 -8.38 3.42 -6.85
C PHE A 95 -8.11 4.94 -6.91
N PRO A 96 -8.70 5.78 -6.02
CA PRO A 96 -9.58 5.43 -4.89
C PRO A 96 -11.09 5.32 -5.22
N GLU A 97 -11.53 5.62 -6.46
CA GLU A 97 -12.93 5.59 -6.90
C GLU A 97 -13.37 4.17 -7.25
N THR A 98 -13.29 3.25 -6.27
CA THR A 98 -13.67 1.85 -6.44
C THR A 98 -15.11 1.59 -6.00
N ASP A 99 -15.80 0.63 -6.66
CA ASP A 99 -17.18 0.25 -6.29
C ASP A 99 -17.27 -0.31 -4.85
N LYS A 100 -16.20 -0.96 -4.39
CA LYS A 100 -16.04 -1.49 -3.04
C LYS A 100 -14.71 -1.03 -2.45
N GLN A 101 -14.76 -0.42 -1.27
CA GLN A 101 -13.55 0.07 -0.59
C GLN A 101 -12.68 -1.07 -0.06
N ASN A 102 -13.31 -2.14 0.41
CA ASN A 102 -12.63 -3.23 1.09
C ASN A 102 -12.85 -4.56 0.37
N PHE A 103 -11.87 -5.45 0.47
CA PHE A 103 -11.99 -6.82 -0.03
C PHE A 103 -11.31 -7.81 0.90
N LEU A 104 -11.82 -9.05 0.87
CA LEU A 104 -11.34 -10.17 1.65
C LEU A 104 -11.05 -11.36 0.72
N LEU A 105 -9.81 -11.84 0.74
CA LEU A 105 -9.36 -13.02 0.01
C LEU A 105 -9.39 -14.22 0.93
N LEU A 106 -10.37 -15.09 0.73
CA LEU A 106 -10.61 -16.30 1.52
C LEU A 106 -10.20 -17.56 0.75
N GLY A 107 -9.72 -18.55 1.46
CA GLY A 107 -9.48 -19.88 0.91
C GLY A 107 -8.21 -20.54 1.44
N PRO A 108 -8.02 -21.84 1.14
CA PRO A 108 -6.85 -22.59 1.60
C PRO A 108 -5.53 -22.02 1.10
N THR A 109 -4.44 -22.43 1.71
CA THR A 109 -3.06 -22.08 1.31
C THR A 109 -2.78 -22.47 -0.14
N GLY A 110 -1.91 -21.72 -0.83
CA GLY A 110 -1.49 -22.05 -2.20
C GLY A 110 -2.35 -21.46 -3.32
N LEU A 111 -3.44 -20.74 -3.00
CA LEU A 111 -4.33 -20.11 -4.00
C LEU A 111 -3.90 -18.71 -4.47
N GLY A 112 -2.69 -18.26 -4.13
CA GLY A 112 -2.16 -16.97 -4.58
C GLY A 112 -2.77 -15.74 -3.89
N LYS A 113 -3.43 -15.88 -2.73
CA LYS A 113 -4.06 -14.76 -2.01
C LYS A 113 -3.06 -13.66 -1.64
N SER A 114 -1.97 -14.03 -0.95
CA SER A 114 -0.89 -13.09 -0.57
C SER A 114 -0.22 -12.47 -1.78
N PHE A 115 -0.01 -13.26 -2.86
CA PHE A 115 0.50 -12.78 -4.12
C PHE A 115 -0.39 -11.68 -4.71
N LEU A 116 -1.69 -11.95 -4.85
CA LEU A 116 -2.64 -10.98 -5.40
C LEU A 116 -2.80 -9.74 -4.51
N LEU A 117 -2.80 -9.91 -3.19
CA LEU A 117 -2.83 -8.79 -2.23
C LEU A 117 -1.58 -7.91 -2.40
N SER A 118 -0.40 -8.52 -2.55
CA SER A 118 0.85 -7.79 -2.77
C SER A 118 0.89 -7.10 -4.14
N CYS A 119 0.29 -7.69 -5.21
CA CYS A 119 0.14 -7.05 -6.51
C CYS A 119 -0.68 -5.75 -6.43
N VAL A 120 -1.80 -5.77 -5.68
CA VAL A 120 -2.60 -4.55 -5.43
C VAL A 120 -1.75 -3.50 -4.71
N ALA A 121 -1.07 -3.88 -3.64
CA ALA A 121 -0.21 -2.99 -2.87
C ALA A 121 0.90 -2.36 -3.74
N SER A 122 1.54 -3.16 -4.59
CA SER A 122 2.57 -2.71 -5.54
C SER A 122 2.00 -1.71 -6.55
N ALA A 123 0.90 -2.06 -7.22
CA ALA A 123 0.26 -1.19 -8.21
C ALA A 123 -0.17 0.17 -7.64
N LEU A 124 -0.66 0.19 -6.40
CA LEU A 124 -1.02 1.43 -5.70
C LEU A 124 0.21 2.25 -5.31
N ARG A 125 1.30 1.60 -4.89
CA ARG A 125 2.58 2.27 -4.60
C ARG A 125 3.16 2.93 -5.85
N ASP A 126 3.09 2.26 -7.00
CA ASP A 126 3.55 2.80 -8.29
C ASP A 126 2.76 4.06 -8.67
N LYS A 127 1.48 4.15 -8.29
CA LYS A 127 0.63 5.35 -8.38
C LYS A 127 0.91 6.39 -7.28
N ARG A 128 1.99 6.22 -6.49
CA ARG A 128 2.37 7.09 -5.38
C ARG A 128 1.32 7.19 -4.27
N THR A 129 0.50 6.17 -4.11
CA THR A 129 -0.42 6.04 -2.99
C THR A 129 0.35 5.50 -1.78
N PRO A 130 0.25 6.12 -0.59
CA PRO A 130 0.80 5.54 0.63
C PRO A 130 0.10 4.21 0.95
N VAL A 131 0.87 3.13 0.96
CA VAL A 131 0.41 1.76 1.21
C VAL A 131 1.11 1.20 2.43
N ARG A 132 0.37 0.58 3.34
CA ARG A 132 0.94 -0.25 4.40
C ARG A 132 0.58 -1.71 4.12
N PHE A 133 1.61 -2.53 3.92
CA PHE A 133 1.50 -3.99 3.86
C PHE A 133 2.02 -4.56 5.17
N VAL A 134 1.26 -5.40 5.84
CA VAL A 134 1.60 -5.97 7.13
C VAL A 134 1.02 -7.38 7.25
N THR A 135 1.78 -8.31 7.82
CA THR A 135 1.22 -9.62 8.19
C THR A 135 0.40 -9.48 9.47
N ALA A 136 -0.57 -10.37 9.67
CA ALA A 136 -1.36 -10.40 10.91
C ALA A 136 -0.46 -10.60 12.15
N TYR A 137 0.62 -11.39 12.01
CA TYR A 137 1.62 -11.55 13.07
C TYR A 137 2.30 -10.21 13.44
N GLN A 138 2.77 -9.46 12.44
CA GLN A 138 3.40 -8.16 12.68
C GLN A 138 2.41 -7.15 13.27
N LEU A 139 1.16 -7.16 12.77
CA LEU A 139 0.09 -6.34 13.29
C LEU A 139 -0.15 -6.61 14.79
N ASN A 140 -0.20 -7.87 15.19
CA ASN A 140 -0.33 -8.28 16.59
C ASN A 140 0.88 -7.83 17.43
N CYS A 141 2.10 -7.93 16.91
CA CYS A 141 3.29 -7.42 17.58
C CYS A 141 3.22 -5.89 17.79
N ASP A 142 2.80 -5.16 16.78
CA ASP A 142 2.65 -3.70 16.81
C ASP A 142 1.58 -3.28 17.86
N PHE A 143 0.44 -3.97 17.92
CA PHE A 143 -0.61 -3.74 18.91
C PHE A 143 -0.15 -4.02 20.34
N ARG A 144 0.56 -5.14 20.53
CA ARG A 144 1.13 -5.46 21.84
C ARG A 144 2.13 -4.41 22.28
N ALA A 145 3.04 -4.01 21.40
CA ALA A 145 4.01 -2.98 21.72
C ALA A 145 3.33 -1.67 22.14
N GLN A 146 2.31 -1.23 21.40
CA GLN A 146 1.52 -0.04 21.74
C GLN A 146 0.79 -0.19 23.08
N HIS A 147 0.18 -1.34 23.35
CA HIS A 147 -0.54 -1.61 24.59
C HIS A 147 0.37 -1.48 25.83
N PHE A 148 1.64 -1.85 25.71
CA PHE A 148 2.63 -1.74 26.78
C PHE A 148 3.47 -0.44 26.72
N GLY A 149 2.93 0.63 26.12
CA GLY A 149 3.54 1.97 26.11
C GLY A 149 4.52 2.24 24.97
N GLY A 150 4.57 1.37 23.96
CA GLY A 150 5.34 1.56 22.75
C GLY A 150 4.71 2.56 21.77
N PRO A 151 5.26 2.67 20.55
CA PRO A 151 4.79 3.64 19.54
C PRO A 151 3.33 3.44 19.15
N ASP A 152 2.63 4.55 18.86
CA ASP A 152 1.24 4.54 18.34
C ASP A 152 1.19 3.99 16.90
N ALA A 153 1.10 2.66 16.79
CA ALA A 153 0.97 1.96 15.53
C ALA A 153 -0.45 2.07 14.96
N LEU A 154 -1.48 2.01 15.84
CA LEU A 154 -2.89 2.03 15.44
C LEU A 154 -3.24 3.28 14.64
N SER A 155 -2.89 4.46 15.12
CA SER A 155 -3.17 5.72 14.42
C SER A 155 -2.48 5.80 13.04
N ALA A 156 -1.29 5.21 12.89
CA ALA A 156 -0.60 5.15 11.61
C ALA A 156 -1.34 4.23 10.62
N LEU A 157 -1.81 3.07 11.09
CA LEU A 157 -2.59 2.11 10.29
C LEU A 157 -3.97 2.65 9.90
N ILE A 158 -4.62 3.41 10.80
CA ILE A 158 -5.92 4.04 10.53
C ILE A 158 -5.79 5.09 9.41
N ARG A 159 -4.70 5.87 9.39
CA ARG A 159 -4.55 7.02 8.47
C ARG A 159 -4.10 6.63 7.07
N VAL A 160 -3.41 5.52 6.88
CA VAL A 160 -2.89 5.13 5.56
C VAL A 160 -4.04 4.91 4.56
N PRO A 161 -3.97 5.42 3.32
CA PRO A 161 -5.03 5.27 2.32
C PRO A 161 -5.37 3.82 2.03
N PHE A 162 -4.38 2.96 1.81
CA PHE A 162 -4.58 1.52 1.61
C PHE A 162 -3.79 0.72 2.63
N LEU A 163 -4.48 -0.19 3.33
CA LEU A 163 -3.90 -1.17 4.24
C LEU A 163 -4.10 -2.57 3.69
N ALA A 164 -3.01 -3.30 3.52
CA ALA A 164 -3.02 -4.73 3.23
C ALA A 164 -2.65 -5.51 4.50
N VAL A 165 -3.52 -6.41 4.93
CA VAL A 165 -3.28 -7.33 6.05
C VAL A 165 -3.22 -8.74 5.49
N ASP A 166 -2.05 -9.35 5.59
CA ASP A 166 -1.81 -10.69 5.05
C ASP A 166 -1.88 -11.76 6.14
N ASP A 167 -2.44 -12.91 5.78
CA ASP A 167 -2.56 -14.12 6.63
C ASP A 167 -3.28 -13.89 7.98
N LEU A 168 -4.41 -13.18 7.96
CA LEU A 168 -5.23 -12.98 9.15
C LEU A 168 -5.69 -14.33 9.73
N GLY A 169 -5.52 -14.50 11.05
CA GLY A 169 -5.91 -15.70 11.79
C GLY A 169 -4.79 -16.73 11.97
N THR A 170 -3.54 -16.42 11.59
CA THR A 170 -2.36 -17.25 11.86
C THR A 170 -1.61 -16.80 13.12
N GLU A 171 -1.93 -15.62 13.63
CA GLU A 171 -1.34 -15.05 14.82
C GLU A 171 -1.90 -15.64 16.12
N PRO A 172 -1.08 -15.71 17.20
CA PRO A 172 -1.59 -16.06 18.52
C PRO A 172 -2.54 -14.95 19.01
N MET A 173 -3.83 -15.23 19.03
CA MET A 173 -4.87 -14.30 19.44
C MET A 173 -4.79 -14.04 20.96
N LEU A 174 -4.32 -12.86 21.33
CA LEU A 174 -4.53 -12.33 22.68
C LEU A 174 -5.90 -11.67 22.75
N ARG A 175 -6.91 -12.41 23.22
CA ARG A 175 -8.33 -12.01 23.16
C ARG A 175 -8.60 -10.57 23.56
N ASN A 176 -7.96 -10.07 24.61
CA ASN A 176 -8.21 -8.75 25.17
C ASN A 176 -7.39 -7.61 24.51
N ILE A 177 -6.42 -7.93 23.65
CA ILE A 177 -5.60 -6.91 22.97
C ILE A 177 -5.85 -6.96 21.48
N THR A 178 -5.62 -8.11 20.85
CA THR A 178 -5.68 -8.24 19.39
C THR A 178 -7.07 -7.91 18.86
N ILE A 179 -8.13 -8.45 19.47
CA ILE A 179 -9.51 -8.26 19.01
C ILE A 179 -9.95 -6.80 19.17
N GLU A 180 -9.68 -6.17 20.32
CA GLU A 180 -10.06 -4.78 20.57
C GLU A 180 -9.37 -3.81 19.59
N TYR A 181 -8.07 -4.00 19.36
CA TYR A 181 -7.32 -3.17 18.41
C TYR A 181 -7.76 -3.41 16.96
N LEU A 182 -8.06 -4.67 16.56
CA LEU A 182 -8.57 -4.98 15.24
C LEU A 182 -9.95 -4.35 15.01
N ASN A 183 -10.87 -4.48 15.97
CA ASN A 183 -12.19 -3.85 15.89
C ASN A 183 -12.06 -2.33 15.72
N THR A 184 -11.28 -1.68 16.59
CA THR A 184 -11.02 -0.24 16.50
C THR A 184 -10.41 0.13 15.14
N LEU A 185 -9.45 -0.65 14.65
CA LEU A 185 -8.81 -0.43 13.35
C LEU A 185 -9.83 -0.49 12.22
N VAL A 186 -10.66 -1.54 12.18
CA VAL A 186 -11.65 -1.74 11.11
C VAL A 186 -12.71 -0.64 11.16
N GLU A 187 -13.31 -0.37 12.32
CA GLU A 187 -14.34 0.66 12.48
C GLU A 187 -13.84 2.06 12.10
N GLU A 188 -12.67 2.46 12.59
CA GLU A 188 -12.09 3.76 12.28
C GLU A 188 -11.73 3.91 10.80
N ARG A 189 -11.25 2.84 10.17
CA ARG A 189 -10.95 2.85 8.74
C ARG A 189 -12.23 2.94 7.91
N LEU A 190 -13.26 2.18 8.25
CA LEU A 190 -14.59 2.25 7.60
C LEU A 190 -15.19 3.66 7.72
N ARG A 191 -15.18 4.23 8.94
CA ARG A 191 -15.70 5.58 9.20
C ARG A 191 -14.97 6.66 8.39
N ARG A 192 -13.69 6.47 8.10
CA ARG A 192 -12.85 7.40 7.34
C ARG A 192 -12.84 7.11 5.83
N GLY A 193 -13.60 6.14 5.35
CA GLY A 193 -13.58 5.74 3.94
C GLY A 193 -12.20 5.23 3.47
N ARG A 194 -11.43 4.57 4.36
CA ARG A 194 -10.12 4.04 4.03
C ARG A 194 -10.25 2.62 3.47
N HIS A 195 -9.39 2.29 2.52
CA HIS A 195 -9.42 1.01 1.81
C HIS A 195 -8.58 -0.04 2.52
N THR A 196 -9.14 -1.24 2.67
CA THR A 196 -8.46 -2.37 3.32
C THR A 196 -8.60 -3.63 2.49
N GLY A 197 -7.49 -4.28 2.18
CA GLY A 197 -7.44 -5.63 1.62
C GLY A 197 -6.93 -6.60 2.68
N VAL A 198 -7.59 -7.73 2.82
CA VAL A 198 -7.22 -8.78 3.80
C VAL A 198 -7.09 -10.11 3.10
N SER A 199 -6.09 -10.91 3.43
CA SER A 199 -6.02 -12.32 3.09
C SER A 199 -6.15 -13.19 4.34
N THR A 200 -6.78 -14.36 4.22
CA THR A 200 -6.93 -15.31 5.32
C THR A 200 -7.11 -16.73 4.81
N ASN A 201 -6.68 -17.69 5.61
CA ASN A 201 -6.96 -19.11 5.41
C ASN A 201 -8.19 -19.59 6.22
N LEU A 202 -8.77 -18.72 7.06
CA LEU A 202 -9.95 -19.02 7.82
C LEU A 202 -11.20 -19.07 6.93
N THR A 203 -12.17 -19.86 7.31
CA THR A 203 -13.51 -19.83 6.72
C THR A 203 -14.32 -18.67 7.31
N PRO A 204 -15.43 -18.23 6.66
CA PRO A 204 -16.27 -17.17 7.20
C PRO A 204 -16.84 -17.45 8.60
N GLY A 205 -16.99 -18.72 8.97
CA GLY A 205 -17.48 -19.12 10.30
C GLY A 205 -16.39 -19.15 11.38
N GLN A 206 -15.13 -18.98 10.99
CA GLN A 206 -13.97 -18.93 11.89
C GLN A 206 -13.44 -17.50 12.11
N LEU A 207 -13.88 -16.56 11.26
CA LEU A 207 -13.61 -15.12 11.38
C LEU A 207 -14.56 -14.48 12.41
#